data_7b33a4a9f6cc9555a688940d3793111c
#
_entry.id   7b33a4a9f6cc9555a688940d3793111c
#
_cell.length_a   1.000
_cell.length_b   1.000
_cell.length_c   1.000
_cell.angle_alpha   90.00
_cell.angle_beta   90.00
_cell.angle_gamma   90.00
#
_symmetry.space_group_name_H-M   'P 1'
#
loop_
_entity.id
_entity.type
_entity.pdbx_description
1 polymer ?
#
loop_
_entity_poly.entity_id
_entity_poly.type
_entity_poly.pdbx_seq_one_letter_code
_entity_poly.pdbx_strand_id
1 'polypeptide(L)'
;MNSKNAQIAPKARQNALVVQELAEELLVYDQDRFKAHCLNSTAALVWKQCDGKKTTREIAQALEKETGLPFAEEMVWLALGQLEKSRLLTEHAMLPEEQVGISRREVIRRVGIAAALALPVVTSIVAPRAVQAATCLPSGSSCMAPAECCSGLCPGGSCT
;
A
#
# COMPACT_ATOMS: atom_id res chain seq x y z
N MET A 1 4.87 13.34 -32.89
CA MET A 1 3.61 12.59 -32.63
C MET A 1 4.01 11.20 -32.16
N ASN A 2 4.11 10.99 -30.85
CA ASN A 2 4.58 9.72 -30.29
C ASN A 2 3.38 8.99 -29.65
N SER A 3 2.71 8.16 -30.48
CA SER A 3 1.60 7.29 -30.10
C SER A 3 2.08 6.04 -29.32
N LYS A 4 2.85 6.23 -28.25
CA LYS A 4 3.25 5.14 -27.35
C LYS A 4 2.69 5.30 -25.93
N ASN A 5 1.66 6.09 -25.72
CA ASN A 5 0.86 5.97 -24.52
C ASN A 5 -0.08 4.77 -24.70
N ALA A 6 0.46 3.58 -24.52
CA ALA A 6 -0.38 2.42 -24.24
C ALA A 6 -1.29 2.84 -23.07
N GLN A 7 -2.60 2.83 -23.30
CA GLN A 7 -3.60 3.13 -22.30
C GLN A 7 -3.51 2.06 -21.21
N ILE A 8 -2.71 2.32 -20.21
CA ILE A 8 -2.52 1.39 -19.09
C ILE A 8 -3.74 1.50 -18.21
N ALA A 9 -4.42 0.37 -18.03
CA ALA A 9 -5.54 0.22 -17.13
C ALA A 9 -5.05 -0.53 -15.88
N PRO A 10 -4.68 0.20 -14.80
CA PRO A 10 -4.17 -0.42 -13.59
C PRO A 10 -5.26 -1.23 -12.89
N LYS A 11 -4.88 -2.37 -12.32
CA LYS A 11 -5.80 -3.22 -11.58
C LYS A 11 -5.29 -3.45 -10.17
N ALA A 12 -6.13 -3.14 -9.19
CA ALA A 12 -5.86 -3.41 -7.77
C ALA A 12 -5.81 -4.92 -7.50
N ARG A 13 -4.83 -5.34 -6.71
CA ARG A 13 -4.77 -6.71 -6.20
C ARG A 13 -5.85 -6.87 -5.14
N GLN A 14 -6.58 -8.00 -5.20
CA GLN A 14 -7.64 -8.34 -4.26
C GLN A 14 -7.27 -9.59 -3.44
N ASN A 15 -6.42 -10.45 -4.00
CA ASN A 15 -6.09 -11.73 -3.40
C ASN A 15 -5.16 -11.56 -2.19
N ALA A 16 -5.45 -12.30 -1.11
CA ALA A 16 -4.68 -12.34 0.13
C ALA A 16 -4.51 -10.94 0.79
N LEU A 17 -5.48 -10.05 0.59
CA LEU A 17 -5.54 -8.75 1.23
C LEU A 17 -6.76 -8.67 2.15
N VAL A 18 -6.55 -8.17 3.37
CA VAL A 18 -7.62 -7.75 4.29
C VAL A 18 -7.65 -6.23 4.27
N VAL A 19 -8.79 -5.67 3.95
CA VAL A 19 -8.96 -4.22 3.80
C VAL A 19 -9.89 -3.72 4.89
N GLN A 20 -9.45 -2.68 5.61
CA GLN A 20 -10.22 -2.01 6.64
C GLN A 20 -10.26 -0.50 6.35
N GLU A 21 -11.45 0.05 6.24
CA GLU A 21 -11.63 1.49 6.07
C GLU A 21 -11.60 2.17 7.44
N LEU A 22 -10.81 3.22 7.54
CA LEU A 22 -10.76 4.17 8.65
C LEU A 22 -11.29 5.52 8.17
N ALA A 23 -11.51 6.46 9.08
CA ALA A 23 -12.14 7.74 8.74
C ALA A 23 -11.41 8.52 7.61
N GLU A 24 -10.09 8.51 7.59
CA GLU A 24 -9.26 9.25 6.62
C GLU A 24 -8.22 8.40 5.92
N GLU A 25 -8.15 7.11 6.22
CA GLU A 25 -7.14 6.19 5.73
C GLU A 25 -7.75 4.84 5.35
N LEU A 26 -7.04 4.11 4.52
CA LEU A 26 -7.34 2.72 4.19
C LEU A 26 -6.19 1.84 4.67
N LEU A 27 -6.49 0.93 5.59
CA LEU A 27 -5.54 -0.07 6.04
C LEU A 27 -5.69 -1.32 5.18
N VAL A 28 -4.59 -1.74 4.57
CA VAL A 28 -4.51 -2.95 3.74
C VAL A 28 -3.47 -3.89 4.33
N TYR A 29 -3.91 -5.03 4.82
CA TYR A 29 -3.02 -6.07 5.34
C TYR A 29 -2.77 -7.13 4.29
N ASP A 30 -1.49 -7.29 3.90
CA ASP A 30 -1.02 -8.33 2.98
C ASP A 30 -0.70 -9.60 3.78
N GLN A 31 -1.55 -10.61 3.65
CA GLN A 31 -1.43 -11.88 4.37
C GLN A 31 -0.23 -12.71 3.89
N ASP A 32 0.12 -12.61 2.59
CA ASP A 32 1.23 -13.37 2.02
C ASP A 32 2.59 -12.84 2.49
N ARG A 33 2.67 -11.53 2.73
CA ARG A 33 3.93 -10.83 3.07
C ARG A 33 4.00 -10.38 4.51
N PHE A 34 2.93 -10.55 5.28
CA PHE A 34 2.82 -10.07 6.67
C PHE A 34 3.15 -8.57 6.78
N LYS A 35 2.59 -7.78 5.88
CA LYS A 35 2.79 -6.33 5.84
C LYS A 35 1.45 -5.61 5.93
N ALA A 36 1.41 -4.57 6.75
CA ALA A 36 0.31 -3.64 6.76
C ALA A 36 0.69 -2.37 5.99
N HIS A 37 -0.21 -1.91 5.15
CA HIS A 37 -0.07 -0.70 4.35
C HIS A 37 -1.16 0.27 4.73
N CYS A 38 -0.77 1.50 5.12
CA CYS A 38 -1.70 2.60 5.32
C CYS A 38 -1.69 3.49 4.08
N LEU A 39 -2.83 3.64 3.45
CA LEU A 39 -3.06 4.52 2.33
C LEU A 39 -3.82 5.74 2.84
N ASN A 40 -3.32 6.94 2.58
CA ASN A 40 -4.11 8.14 2.84
C ASN A 40 -5.32 8.20 1.90
N SER A 41 -6.25 9.13 2.14
CA SER A 41 -7.49 9.28 1.36
C SER A 41 -7.24 9.28 -0.15
N THR A 42 -6.25 10.04 -0.62
CA THR A 42 -5.90 10.14 -2.04
C THR A 42 -5.39 8.82 -2.64
N ALA A 43 -4.46 8.15 -1.95
CA ALA A 43 -3.95 6.85 -2.41
C ALA A 43 -5.05 5.78 -2.38
N ALA A 44 -5.92 5.81 -1.39
CA ALA A 44 -7.07 4.91 -1.26
C ALA A 44 -8.07 5.11 -2.41
N LEU A 45 -8.39 6.36 -2.75
CA LEU A 45 -9.28 6.69 -3.88
C LEU A 45 -8.70 6.16 -5.20
N VAL A 46 -7.42 6.42 -5.48
CA VAL A 46 -6.76 5.88 -6.68
C VAL A 46 -6.80 4.35 -6.68
N TRP A 47 -6.47 3.70 -5.56
CA TRP A 47 -6.47 2.24 -5.47
C TRP A 47 -7.86 1.64 -5.72
N LYS A 48 -8.91 2.24 -5.18
CA LYS A 48 -10.31 1.83 -5.40
C LYS A 48 -10.76 1.99 -6.87
N GLN A 49 -10.22 2.96 -7.60
CA GLN A 49 -10.53 3.18 -9.01
C GLN A 49 -9.74 2.25 -9.97
N CYS A 50 -8.73 1.52 -9.47
CA CYS A 50 -7.94 0.57 -10.25
C CYS A 50 -8.72 -0.72 -10.50
N ASP A 51 -9.68 -0.69 -11.43
CA ASP A 51 -10.54 -1.81 -11.80
C ASP A 51 -10.00 -2.68 -12.96
N GLY A 52 -8.89 -2.25 -13.58
CA GLY A 52 -8.29 -2.89 -14.76
C GLY A 52 -8.99 -2.53 -16.07
N LYS A 53 -9.87 -1.52 -16.08
CA LYS A 53 -10.59 -1.04 -17.26
C LYS A 53 -10.32 0.44 -17.52
N LYS A 54 -10.28 1.25 -16.48
CA LYS A 54 -10.05 2.68 -16.55
C LYS A 54 -8.58 2.98 -16.78
N THR A 55 -8.30 3.88 -17.70
CA THR A 55 -6.97 4.45 -17.92
C THR A 55 -6.61 5.42 -16.80
N THR A 56 -5.34 5.77 -16.65
CA THR A 56 -4.87 6.74 -15.65
C THR A 56 -5.55 8.11 -15.79
N ARG A 57 -5.80 8.54 -17.02
CA ARG A 57 -6.53 9.77 -17.32
C ARG A 57 -7.99 9.69 -16.88
N GLU A 58 -8.67 8.57 -17.15
CA GLU A 58 -10.06 8.37 -16.72
C GLU A 58 -10.17 8.28 -15.20
N ILE A 59 -9.18 7.69 -14.52
CA ILE A 59 -9.09 7.70 -13.06
C ILE A 59 -8.95 9.12 -12.55
N ALA A 60 -8.06 9.94 -13.11
CA ALA A 60 -7.89 11.34 -12.72
C ALA A 60 -9.20 12.14 -12.88
N GLN A 61 -9.86 12.01 -14.02
CA GLN A 61 -11.15 12.68 -14.29
C GLN A 61 -12.27 12.20 -13.34
N ALA A 62 -12.33 10.91 -13.04
CA ALA A 62 -13.31 10.36 -12.10
C ALA A 62 -13.11 10.93 -10.69
N LEU A 63 -11.84 11.01 -10.23
CA LEU A 63 -11.49 11.53 -8.92
C LEU A 63 -11.73 13.04 -8.83
N GLU A 64 -11.42 13.80 -9.88
CA GLU A 64 -11.72 15.24 -9.95
C GLU A 64 -13.23 15.49 -9.82
N LYS A 65 -14.05 14.69 -10.50
CA LYS A 65 -15.50 14.78 -10.43
C LYS A 65 -16.05 14.40 -9.05
N GLU A 66 -15.45 13.40 -8.40
CA GLU A 66 -15.89 12.89 -7.10
C GLU A 66 -15.51 13.82 -5.96
N THR A 67 -14.29 14.34 -5.99
CA THR A 67 -13.73 15.17 -4.90
C THR A 67 -13.98 16.67 -5.08
N GLY A 68 -14.26 17.13 -6.29
CA GLY A 68 -14.31 18.54 -6.65
C GLY A 68 -12.95 19.24 -6.61
N LEU A 69 -11.87 18.49 -6.41
CA LEU A 69 -10.50 19.01 -6.38
C LEU A 69 -9.79 18.72 -7.72
N PRO A 70 -8.91 19.61 -8.19
CA PRO A 70 -8.15 19.35 -9.40
C PRO A 70 -7.26 18.12 -9.20
N PHE A 71 -7.54 17.07 -9.96
CA PHE A 71 -6.81 15.81 -9.88
C PHE A 71 -6.00 15.61 -11.15
N ALA A 72 -4.72 15.95 -11.10
CA ALA A 72 -3.84 15.80 -12.24
C ALA A 72 -3.44 14.34 -12.45
N GLU A 73 -3.28 13.94 -13.71
CA GLU A 73 -2.85 12.58 -14.08
C GLU A 73 -1.52 12.21 -13.42
N GLU A 74 -0.63 13.21 -13.19
CA GLU A 74 0.64 13.02 -12.48
C GLU A 74 0.44 12.54 -11.03
N MET A 75 -0.64 12.95 -10.37
CA MET A 75 -0.97 12.47 -9.02
C MET A 75 -1.37 10.99 -9.04
N VAL A 76 -2.11 10.57 -10.08
CA VAL A 76 -2.45 9.16 -10.29
C VAL A 76 -1.18 8.35 -10.52
N TRP A 77 -0.27 8.81 -11.38
CA TRP A 77 1.01 8.14 -11.61
C TRP A 77 1.86 8.01 -10.35
N LEU A 78 1.90 9.06 -9.54
CA LEU A 78 2.61 9.03 -8.25
C LEU A 78 2.01 8.00 -7.30
N ALA A 79 0.67 7.92 -7.24
CA ALA A 79 -0.03 6.91 -6.44
C ALA A 79 0.26 5.50 -6.93
N LEU A 80 0.13 5.27 -8.24
CA LEU A 80 0.38 3.96 -8.85
C LEU A 80 1.81 3.48 -8.60
N GLY A 81 2.81 4.36 -8.69
CA GLY A 81 4.19 4.01 -8.38
C GLY A 81 4.41 3.58 -6.92
N GLN A 82 3.68 4.18 -5.96
CA GLN A 82 3.75 3.76 -4.56
C GLN A 82 2.98 2.44 -4.32
N LEU A 83 1.82 2.29 -4.94
CA LEU A 83 1.00 1.07 -4.87
C LEU A 83 1.75 -0.13 -5.48
N GLU A 84 2.45 0.07 -6.59
CA GLU A 84 3.27 -0.96 -7.22
C GLU A 84 4.43 -1.39 -6.32
N LYS A 85 5.20 -0.43 -5.76
CA LYS A 85 6.27 -0.71 -4.79
C LYS A 85 5.76 -1.47 -3.56
N SER A 86 4.52 -1.20 -3.16
CA SER A 86 3.83 -1.90 -2.08
C SER A 86 3.17 -3.22 -2.52
N ARG A 87 3.26 -3.55 -3.83
CA ARG A 87 2.66 -4.75 -4.44
C ARG A 87 1.14 -4.85 -4.22
N LEU A 88 0.46 -3.72 -4.22
CA LEU A 88 -0.99 -3.61 -4.11
C LEU A 88 -1.69 -3.58 -5.48
N LEU A 89 -0.94 -3.64 -6.57
CA LEU A 89 -1.44 -3.81 -7.93
C LEU A 89 -1.16 -5.23 -8.44
N THR A 90 -1.96 -5.69 -9.40
CA THR A 90 -1.68 -6.96 -10.09
C THR A 90 -0.52 -6.79 -11.07
N GLU A 91 0.26 -7.84 -11.29
CA GLU A 91 1.46 -7.84 -12.14
C GLU A 91 1.21 -7.45 -13.61
N HIS A 92 -0.05 -7.41 -14.04
CA HIS A 92 -0.43 -7.00 -15.40
C HIS A 92 -0.42 -5.49 -15.62
N ALA A 93 -0.28 -4.69 -14.57
CA ALA A 93 -0.06 -3.25 -14.70
C ALA A 93 1.44 -3.01 -14.93
N MET A 94 1.95 -3.32 -16.13
CA MET A 94 3.28 -2.87 -16.55
C MET A 94 3.26 -1.34 -16.67
N LEU A 95 3.53 -0.67 -15.55
CA LEU A 95 3.67 0.77 -15.52
C LEU A 95 4.97 1.15 -16.25
N PRO A 96 4.96 2.13 -17.17
CA PRO A 96 6.19 2.58 -17.83
C PRO A 96 7.17 3.11 -16.79
N GLU A 97 8.41 2.62 -16.81
CA GLU A 97 9.45 3.03 -15.86
C GLU A 97 9.65 4.55 -15.82
N GLU A 98 9.48 5.23 -16.95
CA GLU A 98 9.59 6.69 -17.05
C GLU A 98 8.52 7.44 -16.24
N GLN A 99 7.37 6.82 -15.99
CA GLN A 99 6.25 7.44 -15.27
C GLN A 99 6.16 7.01 -13.82
N VAL A 100 6.59 5.81 -13.48
CA VAL A 100 6.68 5.32 -12.10
C VAL A 100 7.72 6.10 -11.28
N GLY A 101 8.69 6.72 -11.94
CA GLY A 101 9.74 7.54 -11.33
C GLY A 101 9.34 8.98 -10.99
N ILE A 102 8.09 9.42 -11.24
CA ILE A 102 7.65 10.78 -10.92
C ILE A 102 7.80 11.03 -9.42
N SER A 103 8.58 12.04 -9.08
CA SER A 103 8.80 12.43 -7.69
C SER A 103 7.71 13.38 -7.21
N ARG A 104 7.43 13.40 -5.89
CA ARG A 104 6.52 14.37 -5.26
C ARG A 104 6.87 15.81 -5.63
N ARG A 105 8.17 16.13 -5.70
CA ARG A 105 8.67 17.46 -6.07
C ARG A 105 8.29 17.83 -7.50
N GLU A 106 8.33 16.87 -8.41
CA GLU A 106 7.94 17.06 -9.79
C GLU A 106 6.43 17.32 -9.93
N VAL A 107 5.61 16.57 -9.19
CA VAL A 107 4.15 16.78 -9.14
C VAL A 107 3.83 18.16 -8.61
N ILE A 108 4.43 18.58 -7.48
CA ILE A 108 4.21 19.91 -6.91
C ILE A 108 4.63 21.01 -7.89
N ARG A 109 5.72 20.83 -8.64
CA ARG A 109 6.18 21.79 -9.64
C ARG A 109 5.20 21.95 -10.80
N ARG A 110 4.56 20.83 -11.23
CA ARG A 110 3.62 20.84 -12.37
C ARG A 110 2.21 21.27 -11.99
N VAL A 111 1.73 20.81 -10.86
CA VAL A 111 0.34 20.99 -10.41
C VAL A 111 0.18 22.18 -9.44
N GLY A 112 1.28 22.60 -8.83
CA GLY A 112 1.31 23.72 -7.88
C GLY A 112 1.24 23.29 -6.42
N ILE A 113 1.51 24.27 -5.53
CA ILE A 113 1.61 24.04 -4.08
C ILE A 113 0.27 23.62 -3.46
N ALA A 114 -0.85 24.05 -4.02
CA ALA A 114 -2.17 23.66 -3.54
C ALA A 114 -2.41 22.13 -3.59
N ALA A 115 -1.78 21.44 -4.54
CA ALA A 115 -1.85 19.98 -4.64
C ALA A 115 -0.98 19.25 -3.62
N ALA A 116 -0.06 19.94 -2.93
CA ALA A 116 0.85 19.30 -1.98
C ALA A 116 0.13 18.64 -0.81
N LEU A 117 -1.02 19.17 -0.38
CA LEU A 117 -1.85 18.61 0.70
C LEU A 117 -2.62 17.37 0.27
N ALA A 118 -2.84 17.19 -1.03
CA ALA A 118 -3.59 16.07 -1.59
C ALA A 118 -2.68 14.99 -2.21
N LEU A 119 -1.37 15.03 -1.97
CA LEU A 119 -0.46 14.03 -2.53
C LEU A 119 -0.73 12.64 -1.96
N PRO A 120 -0.72 11.60 -2.81
CA PRO A 120 -0.90 10.22 -2.36
C PRO A 120 0.27 9.79 -1.47
N VAL A 121 -0.04 9.09 -0.38
CA VAL A 121 0.94 8.52 0.56
C VAL A 121 0.57 7.08 0.85
N VAL A 122 1.53 6.19 0.67
CA VAL A 122 1.45 4.80 1.10
C VAL A 122 2.61 4.54 2.06
N THR A 123 2.29 4.22 3.31
CA THR A 123 3.26 3.79 4.32
C THR A 123 3.11 2.29 4.54
N SER A 124 4.23 1.61 4.81
CA SER A 124 4.22 0.16 4.99
C SER A 124 5.00 -0.22 6.24
N ILE A 125 4.39 -1.05 7.07
CA ILE A 125 5.01 -1.61 8.26
C ILE A 125 4.99 -3.14 8.18
N VAL A 126 6.02 -3.79 8.73
CA VAL A 126 6.02 -5.24 8.87
C VAL A 126 5.12 -5.57 10.05
N ALA A 127 4.05 -6.32 9.81
CA ALA A 127 3.19 -6.80 10.86
C ALA A 127 3.78 -8.09 11.47
N PRO A 128 3.78 -8.25 12.80
CA PRO A 128 4.16 -9.49 13.43
C PRO A 128 3.29 -10.64 12.93
N ARG A 129 3.88 -11.80 12.72
CA ARG A 129 3.08 -13.00 12.42
C ARG A 129 2.21 -13.33 13.62
N ALA A 130 1.01 -13.86 13.40
CA ALA A 130 0.10 -14.26 14.46
C ALA A 130 0.74 -15.26 15.45
N VAL A 131 1.66 -16.10 14.97
CA VAL A 131 2.47 -17.01 15.82
C VAL A 131 3.44 -16.29 16.76
N GLN A 132 3.81 -15.04 16.48
CA GLN A 132 4.65 -14.22 17.38
C GLN A 132 3.81 -13.43 18.40
N ALA A 133 2.51 -13.31 18.15
CA ALA A 133 1.54 -12.79 19.10
C ALA A 133 0.94 -13.89 20.00
N ALA A 134 1.25 -15.17 19.74
CA ALA A 134 0.92 -16.25 20.64
C ALA A 134 1.68 -16.02 21.95
N THR A 135 0.96 -16.07 23.05
CA THR A 135 1.42 -15.92 24.42
C THR A 135 2.55 -16.90 24.70
N CYS A 136 3.77 -16.46 24.42
CA CYS A 136 4.94 -17.18 24.88
C CYS A 136 5.06 -17.02 26.41
N LEU A 137 5.59 -18.03 27.08
CA LEU A 137 5.79 -18.02 28.52
C LEU A 137 6.93 -17.05 28.90
N PRO A 138 6.72 -16.17 29.89
CA PRO A 138 7.76 -15.27 30.37
C PRO A 138 8.89 -16.04 31.07
N SER A 139 10.06 -15.38 31.23
CA SER A 139 11.19 -15.94 31.95
C SER A 139 10.78 -16.43 33.34
N GLY A 140 11.24 -17.63 33.72
CA GLY A 140 10.91 -18.27 35.01
C GLY A 140 9.66 -19.18 34.94
N SER A 141 8.91 -19.20 33.87
CA SER A 141 7.77 -20.11 33.72
C SER A 141 8.24 -21.52 33.39
N SER A 142 7.53 -22.53 33.84
CA SER A 142 7.80 -23.93 33.47
C SER A 142 7.45 -24.17 32.01
N CYS A 143 8.34 -24.83 31.28
CA CYS A 143 8.22 -25.13 29.85
C CYS A 143 8.58 -26.60 29.58
N MET A 144 7.97 -27.14 28.52
CA MET A 144 8.31 -28.47 27.99
C MET A 144 9.14 -28.39 26.71
N ALA A 145 9.03 -27.29 25.96
CA ALA A 145 9.75 -27.07 24.73
C ALA A 145 10.26 -25.63 24.59
N PRO A 146 11.43 -25.40 23.95
CA PRO A 146 11.96 -24.05 23.72
C PRO A 146 11.00 -23.09 23.03
N ALA A 147 10.15 -23.59 22.14
CA ALA A 147 9.17 -22.81 21.40
C ALA A 147 8.05 -22.18 22.26
N GLU A 148 7.88 -22.67 23.50
CA GLU A 148 6.89 -22.14 24.45
C GLU A 148 7.39 -20.86 25.14
N CYS A 149 8.70 -20.64 25.21
CA CYS A 149 9.31 -19.52 25.89
C CYS A 149 9.48 -18.30 24.95
N CYS A 150 9.27 -17.11 25.48
CA CYS A 150 9.53 -15.86 24.74
C CYS A 150 11.00 -15.70 24.35
N SER A 151 11.92 -16.27 25.11
CA SER A 151 13.34 -16.30 24.80
C SER A 151 13.73 -17.38 23.77
N GLY A 152 12.82 -18.34 23.49
CA GLY A 152 13.14 -19.52 22.69
C GLY A 152 14.07 -20.53 23.38
N LEU A 153 14.27 -20.39 24.71
CA LEU A 153 15.17 -21.24 25.51
C LEU A 153 14.43 -21.82 26.71
N CYS A 154 14.53 -23.16 26.87
CA CYS A 154 13.92 -23.92 27.97
C CYS A 154 14.96 -24.84 28.62
N PRO A 155 16.04 -24.31 29.22
CA PRO A 155 17.04 -25.13 29.91
C PRO A 155 16.47 -25.61 31.24
N GLY A 156 16.48 -26.93 31.44
CA GLY A 156 16.04 -27.54 32.70
C GLY A 156 14.56 -27.39 33.01
N GLY A 157 13.69 -27.18 32.01
CA GLY A 157 12.24 -27.08 32.16
C GLY A 157 11.73 -25.72 32.64
N SER A 158 12.55 -24.68 32.57
CA SER A 158 12.18 -23.29 32.86
C SER A 158 12.63 -22.33 31.81
N CYS A 159 11.77 -21.35 31.45
CA CYS A 159 12.11 -20.31 30.48
C CYS A 159 13.15 -19.36 31.06
N THR A 160 14.21 -19.08 30.31
CA THR A 160 15.24 -18.10 30.68
C THR A 160 15.02 -16.77 29.99
#